data_5c55d8994a752b2f3ff2022db900db91
#
_entry.id   5c55d8994a752b2f3ff2022db900db91
#
_cell.length_a   1.000
_cell.length_b   1.000
_cell.length_c   1.000
_cell.angle_alpha   90.00
_cell.angle_beta   90.00
_cell.angle_gamma   90.00
#
_symmetry.space_group_name_H-M   'P 1'
#
loop_
_entity.id
_entity.type
_entity.pdbx_description
1 polymer ?
#
loop_
_entity_poly.entity_id
_entity_poly.type
_entity_poly.pdbx_seq_one_letter_code
_entity_poly.pdbx_strand_id
1 'polypeptide(L)'
;MLGNMMNGQLLISGLIEHAEKYHSDVEIVSRSVEGPIHRYTYTDAAKRSRKLANALTKLGLKKGDTVGTLAWNTFRHFELYFGVSGIGCVVNTVNPRLFPEQLTYIINHAENQYLFIDLSFVELVESLQGELKGVKGFVILTDRENMPDTKLANTICYEELISDESEDFQWPEFDENTASSLCYTSGTTGNPKGVLYSHRSTILHAWIVSSGNVAKVSSSSCILPVVPMFHVNAWGIPYAGAMFGAKLVFPGPALDGASLFELIDNEKPDLLMGVPTAVSYTPLRAHETNVDL
;
A
#
# COMPACT_ATOMS: atom_id res chain seq x y z
N MET A 1 5.77 37.23 13.67
CA MET A 1 4.97 36.52 14.69
C MET A 1 4.45 35.25 14.04
N LEU A 2 4.67 34.08 14.65
CA LEU A 2 4.13 32.81 14.15
C LEU A 2 2.74 32.55 14.74
N GLY A 3 1.90 31.83 14.01
CA GLY A 3 0.64 31.30 14.55
C GLY A 3 0.90 30.31 15.68
N ASN A 4 -0.02 30.21 16.63
CA ASN A 4 0.09 29.36 17.80
C ASN A 4 -0.92 28.21 17.83
N MET A 5 -1.61 27.97 16.70
CA MET A 5 -2.50 26.85 16.53
C MET A 5 -1.82 25.77 15.70
N MET A 6 -1.89 24.52 16.18
CA MET A 6 -1.46 23.32 15.45
C MET A 6 -0.02 23.38 14.94
N ASN A 7 0.94 23.30 15.83
CA ASN A 7 2.38 23.21 15.48
C ASN A 7 2.81 21.78 15.10
N GLY A 8 1.89 20.80 15.08
CA GLY A 8 2.18 19.42 14.72
C GLY A 8 2.56 19.27 13.26
N GLN A 9 3.50 18.36 13.00
CA GLN A 9 3.95 18.03 11.65
C GLN A 9 2.88 17.21 10.90
N LEU A 10 2.73 17.42 9.61
CA LEU A 10 1.85 16.62 8.74
C LEU A 10 2.51 15.27 8.43
N LEU A 11 2.39 14.31 9.35
CA LEU A 11 2.97 12.97 9.23
C LEU A 11 1.92 11.92 8.88
N ILE A 12 2.29 10.96 8.02
CA ILE A 12 1.40 9.87 7.57
C ILE A 12 0.92 9.02 8.76
N SER A 13 1.75 8.84 9.81
CA SER A 13 1.34 8.17 11.05
C SER A 13 0.10 8.79 11.68
N GLY A 14 -0.04 10.11 11.62
CA GLY A 14 -1.23 10.81 12.11
C GLY A 14 -2.52 10.45 11.37
N LEU A 15 -2.44 9.99 10.12
CA LEU A 15 -3.63 9.55 9.38
C LEU A 15 -4.20 8.24 9.92
N ILE A 16 -3.34 7.26 10.20
CA ILE A 16 -3.81 5.96 10.72
C ILE A 16 -4.26 6.09 12.18
N GLU A 17 -3.63 6.96 12.98
CA GLU A 17 -4.10 7.28 14.34
C GLU A 17 -5.46 7.98 14.31
N HIS A 18 -5.66 8.91 13.36
CA HIS A 18 -6.94 9.58 13.15
C HIS A 18 -8.02 8.56 12.77
N ALA A 19 -7.73 7.66 11.83
CA ALA A 19 -8.65 6.63 11.41
C ALA A 19 -9.05 5.69 12.57
N GLU A 20 -8.07 5.23 13.36
CA GLU A 20 -8.32 4.42 14.55
C GLU A 20 -9.22 5.13 15.57
N LYS A 21 -8.98 6.43 15.79
CA LYS A 21 -9.69 7.19 16.81
C LYS A 21 -11.12 7.57 16.42
N TYR A 22 -11.35 7.93 15.18
CA TYR A 22 -12.62 8.53 14.74
C TYR A 22 -13.41 7.65 13.78
N HIS A 23 -12.81 6.60 13.24
CA HIS A 23 -13.38 5.67 12.26
C HIS A 23 -13.05 4.21 12.60
N SER A 24 -12.96 3.92 13.91
CA SER A 24 -12.48 2.65 14.48
C SER A 24 -13.11 1.41 13.84
N ASP A 25 -14.41 1.44 13.62
CA ASP A 25 -15.22 0.30 13.19
C ASP A 25 -15.41 0.24 11.66
N VAL A 26 -14.87 1.22 10.92
CA VAL A 26 -14.98 1.22 9.47
C VAL A 26 -14.13 0.09 8.90
N GLU A 27 -14.76 -0.71 8.05
CA GLU A 27 -14.20 -1.92 7.51
C GLU A 27 -13.24 -1.65 6.35
N ILE A 28 -12.17 -2.42 6.29
CA ILE A 28 -11.29 -2.58 5.14
C ILE A 28 -11.43 -4.03 4.67
N VAL A 29 -11.82 -4.21 3.42
CA VAL A 29 -12.01 -5.51 2.77
C VAL A 29 -10.85 -5.74 1.81
N SER A 30 -10.28 -6.91 1.82
CA SER A 30 -9.15 -7.24 0.94
C SER A 30 -9.26 -8.67 0.43
N ARG A 31 -9.25 -8.87 -0.87
CA ARG A 31 -8.94 -10.19 -1.40
C ARG A 31 -7.45 -10.44 -1.18
N SER A 32 -7.12 -11.47 -0.41
CA SER A 32 -5.72 -11.84 -0.18
C SER A 32 -5.12 -12.52 -1.41
N VAL A 33 -3.80 -12.60 -1.47
CA VAL A 33 -3.10 -13.31 -2.57
C VAL A 33 -3.33 -14.82 -2.48
N GLU A 34 -3.56 -15.31 -1.28
CA GLU A 34 -3.93 -16.69 -1.00
C GLU A 34 -5.34 -17.06 -1.50
N GLY A 35 -6.18 -16.05 -1.78
CA GLY A 35 -7.52 -16.20 -2.35
C GLY A 35 -8.68 -15.74 -1.46
N PRO A 36 -8.71 -16.05 -0.14
CA PRO A 36 -9.82 -15.65 0.72
C PRO A 36 -10.00 -14.15 0.86
N ILE A 37 -11.23 -13.73 1.15
CA ILE A 37 -11.51 -12.34 1.53
C ILE A 37 -11.14 -12.14 3.00
N HIS A 38 -10.20 -11.22 3.23
CA HIS A 38 -9.84 -10.73 4.56
C HIS A 38 -10.66 -9.49 4.89
N ARG A 39 -11.21 -9.44 6.10
CA ARG A 39 -11.97 -8.31 6.62
C ARG A 39 -11.42 -7.89 7.96
N TYR A 40 -11.15 -6.62 8.12
CA TYR A 40 -10.69 -6.03 9.37
C TYR A 40 -11.07 -4.54 9.40
N THR A 41 -10.82 -3.86 10.50
CA THR A 41 -11.19 -2.46 10.72
C THR A 41 -9.97 -1.55 10.69
N TYR A 42 -10.20 -0.21 10.68
CA TYR A 42 -9.09 0.73 10.86
C TYR A 42 -8.40 0.56 12.22
N THR A 43 -9.12 0.14 13.26
CA THR A 43 -8.48 -0.24 14.54
C THR A 43 -7.47 -1.37 14.36
N ASP A 44 -7.86 -2.42 13.65
CA ASP A 44 -6.97 -3.56 13.39
C ASP A 44 -5.78 -3.14 12.52
N ALA A 45 -6.03 -2.35 11.47
CA ALA A 45 -5.00 -1.83 10.59
C ALA A 45 -3.97 -0.97 11.34
N ALA A 46 -4.42 -0.11 12.26
CA ALA A 46 -3.56 0.73 13.07
C ALA A 46 -2.70 -0.11 14.03
N LYS A 47 -3.29 -1.08 14.71
CA LYS A 47 -2.57 -2.03 15.59
C LYS A 47 -1.50 -2.80 14.82
N ARG A 48 -1.85 -3.36 13.67
CA ARG A 48 -0.92 -4.12 12.83
C ARG A 48 0.18 -3.24 12.24
N SER A 49 -0.13 -1.99 11.88
CA SER A 49 0.89 -1.01 11.45
C SER A 49 1.89 -0.69 12.56
N ARG A 50 1.45 -0.60 13.84
CA ARG A 50 2.34 -0.42 15.00
C ARG A 50 3.19 -1.66 15.27
N LYS A 51 2.62 -2.86 15.17
CA LYS A 51 3.37 -4.12 15.24
C LYS A 51 4.46 -4.17 14.17
N LEU A 52 4.11 -3.80 12.94
CA LEU A 52 5.07 -3.72 11.84
C LEU A 52 6.18 -2.69 12.14
N ALA A 53 5.84 -1.52 12.66
CA ALA A 53 6.82 -0.49 13.04
C ALA A 53 7.82 -1.00 14.10
N ASN A 54 7.34 -1.75 15.11
CA ASN A 54 8.19 -2.43 16.10
C ASN A 54 9.13 -3.43 15.43
N ALA A 55 8.58 -4.29 14.57
CA ALA A 55 9.35 -5.30 13.84
C ALA A 55 10.45 -4.68 12.96
N LEU A 56 10.10 -3.65 12.18
CA LEU A 56 11.06 -2.93 11.32
C LEU A 56 12.18 -2.27 12.13
N THR A 57 11.86 -1.72 13.29
CA THR A 57 12.85 -1.14 14.20
C THR A 57 13.79 -2.21 14.74
N LYS A 58 13.29 -3.40 15.09
CA LYS A 58 14.11 -4.55 15.51
C LYS A 58 14.99 -5.10 14.38
N LEU A 59 14.53 -5.03 13.13
CA LEU A 59 15.34 -5.36 11.95
C LEU A 59 16.46 -4.33 11.70
N GLY A 60 16.51 -3.25 12.47
CA GLY A 60 17.55 -2.22 12.43
C GLY A 60 17.33 -1.14 11.39
N LEU A 61 16.11 -1.01 10.85
CA LEU A 61 15.76 0.07 9.92
C LEU A 61 15.73 1.42 10.66
N LYS A 62 16.19 2.46 9.97
CA LYS A 62 16.31 3.82 10.50
C LYS A 62 15.67 4.81 9.55
N LYS A 63 15.34 5.97 10.08
CA LYS A 63 14.83 7.09 9.27
C LYS A 63 15.71 7.33 8.03
N GLY A 64 15.08 7.35 6.86
CA GLY A 64 15.70 7.51 5.56
C GLY A 64 16.02 6.19 4.84
N ASP A 65 16.02 5.05 5.54
CA ASP A 65 16.17 3.75 4.88
C ASP A 65 14.99 3.46 3.96
N THR A 66 15.25 2.75 2.87
CA THR A 66 14.24 2.41 1.88
C THR A 66 13.83 0.94 1.98
N VAL A 67 12.54 0.70 1.95
CA VAL A 67 11.91 -0.63 1.93
C VAL A 67 11.17 -0.82 0.62
N GLY A 68 11.54 -1.83 -0.15
CA GLY A 68 10.88 -2.14 -1.42
C GLY A 68 9.64 -3.02 -1.24
N THR A 69 8.61 -2.79 -2.05
CA THR A 69 7.43 -3.64 -2.10
C THR A 69 7.15 -4.11 -3.53
N LEU A 70 6.99 -5.42 -3.74
CA LEU A 70 6.41 -6.01 -4.94
C LEU A 70 5.09 -6.66 -4.51
N ALA A 71 4.02 -5.87 -4.52
CA ALA A 71 2.77 -6.29 -3.90
C ALA A 71 1.55 -5.74 -4.63
N TRP A 72 0.47 -6.51 -4.59
CA TRP A 72 -0.86 -6.13 -5.07
C TRP A 72 -1.56 -5.20 -4.08
N ASN A 73 -2.75 -4.74 -4.44
CA ASN A 73 -3.59 -3.97 -3.53
C ASN A 73 -4.20 -4.92 -2.49
N THR A 74 -3.53 -5.06 -1.36
CA THR A 74 -3.94 -5.93 -0.25
C THR A 74 -3.83 -5.20 1.08
N PHE A 75 -4.46 -5.78 2.13
CA PHE A 75 -4.38 -5.24 3.48
C PHE A 75 -2.94 -5.19 4.02
N ARG A 76 -2.09 -6.18 3.71
CA ARG A 76 -0.68 -6.19 4.14
C ARG A 76 0.11 -5.07 3.46
N HIS A 77 -0.14 -4.82 2.17
CA HIS A 77 0.49 -3.70 1.48
C HIS A 77 0.01 -2.34 2.03
N PHE A 78 -1.26 -2.25 2.42
CA PHE A 78 -1.80 -1.08 3.10
C PHE A 78 -1.09 -0.80 4.44
N GLU A 79 -0.86 -1.83 5.25
CA GLU A 79 -0.13 -1.72 6.51
C GLU A 79 1.31 -1.23 6.31
N LEU A 80 1.99 -1.65 5.23
CA LEU A 80 3.34 -1.19 4.88
C LEU A 80 3.38 0.32 4.64
N TYR A 81 2.34 0.91 4.06
CA TYR A 81 2.28 2.34 3.81
C TYR A 81 2.36 3.17 5.09
N PHE A 82 1.79 2.67 6.18
CA PHE A 82 1.80 3.34 7.47
C PHE A 82 2.96 2.90 8.36
N GLY A 83 3.23 1.60 8.43
CA GLY A 83 4.30 1.05 9.26
C GLY A 83 5.69 1.51 8.83
N VAL A 84 5.97 1.49 7.52
CA VAL A 84 7.27 1.92 6.97
C VAL A 84 7.42 3.43 7.06
N SER A 85 6.46 4.19 6.51
CA SER A 85 6.55 5.66 6.51
C SER A 85 6.46 6.22 7.94
N GLY A 86 5.68 5.60 8.82
CA GLY A 86 5.49 6.07 10.19
C GLY A 86 6.77 6.10 11.03
N ILE A 87 7.73 5.22 10.76
CA ILE A 87 9.06 5.26 11.41
C ILE A 87 10.06 6.17 10.69
N GLY A 88 9.62 6.89 9.64
CA GLY A 88 10.45 7.78 8.84
C GLY A 88 11.28 7.07 7.77
N CYS A 89 10.98 5.80 7.47
CA CYS A 89 11.52 5.08 6.33
C CYS A 89 10.73 5.41 5.05
N VAL A 90 11.27 5.05 3.89
CA VAL A 90 10.69 5.30 2.59
C VAL A 90 10.14 4.02 2.00
N VAL A 91 8.83 3.95 1.74
CA VAL A 91 8.26 2.83 1.01
C VAL A 91 8.48 3.01 -0.50
N ASN A 92 9.28 2.13 -1.09
CA ASN A 92 9.53 2.09 -2.54
C ASN A 92 8.58 1.08 -3.18
N THR A 93 7.54 1.58 -3.82
CA THR A 93 6.56 0.73 -4.50
C THR A 93 7.07 0.35 -5.89
N VAL A 94 7.55 -0.89 -6.02
CA VAL A 94 8.13 -1.40 -7.27
C VAL A 94 7.05 -2.02 -8.13
N ASN A 95 6.95 -1.58 -9.39
CA ASN A 95 5.98 -2.13 -10.33
C ASN A 95 6.45 -3.52 -10.83
N PRO A 96 5.78 -4.62 -10.46
CA PRO A 96 6.22 -5.98 -10.80
C PRO A 96 6.04 -6.34 -12.29
N ARG A 97 5.41 -5.45 -13.08
CA ARG A 97 5.19 -5.64 -14.52
C ARG A 97 6.34 -5.13 -15.38
N LEU A 98 7.38 -4.57 -14.74
CA LEU A 98 8.59 -4.12 -15.42
C LEU A 98 9.48 -5.30 -15.81
N PHE A 99 10.39 -5.08 -16.75
CA PHE A 99 11.37 -6.09 -17.13
C PHE A 99 12.37 -6.36 -15.99
N PRO A 100 12.93 -7.57 -15.88
CA PRO A 100 13.87 -7.98 -14.83
C PRO A 100 15.04 -6.98 -14.62
N GLU A 101 15.61 -6.47 -15.70
CA GLU A 101 16.74 -5.52 -15.65
C GLU A 101 16.31 -4.18 -15.03
N GLN A 102 15.07 -3.74 -15.27
CA GLN A 102 14.52 -2.52 -14.70
C GLN A 102 14.21 -2.72 -13.21
N LEU A 103 13.69 -3.89 -12.83
CA LEU A 103 13.45 -4.25 -11.43
C LEU A 103 14.76 -4.24 -10.64
N THR A 104 15.79 -4.94 -11.15
CA THR A 104 17.13 -4.96 -10.56
C THR A 104 17.71 -3.56 -10.42
N TYR A 105 17.60 -2.74 -11.48
CA TYR A 105 18.04 -1.35 -11.43
C TYR A 105 17.32 -0.55 -10.34
N ILE A 106 15.98 -0.60 -10.30
CA ILE A 106 15.17 0.15 -9.34
C ILE A 106 15.50 -0.24 -7.92
N ILE A 107 15.55 -1.54 -7.64
CA ILE A 107 15.80 -2.07 -6.29
C ILE A 107 17.19 -1.64 -5.80
N ASN A 108 18.21 -1.73 -6.65
CA ASN A 108 19.57 -1.35 -6.31
C ASN A 108 19.74 0.18 -6.21
N HIS A 109 19.15 0.94 -7.15
CA HIS A 109 19.25 2.41 -7.18
C HIS A 109 18.51 3.06 -6.01
N ALA A 110 17.43 2.45 -5.55
CA ALA A 110 16.70 2.88 -4.36
C ALA A 110 17.35 2.43 -3.05
N GLU A 111 18.43 1.64 -3.11
CA GLU A 111 19.15 1.11 -1.93
C GLU A 111 18.21 0.39 -0.95
N ASN A 112 17.28 -0.42 -1.48
CA ASN A 112 16.31 -1.12 -0.65
C ASN A 112 16.99 -2.05 0.34
N GLN A 113 16.69 -1.89 1.65
CA GLN A 113 17.25 -2.69 2.72
C GLN A 113 16.54 -4.04 2.86
N TYR A 114 15.23 -4.07 2.69
CA TYR A 114 14.38 -5.25 2.68
C TYR A 114 13.40 -5.17 1.51
N LEU A 115 12.99 -6.32 1.01
CA LEU A 115 11.91 -6.44 0.03
C LEU A 115 10.74 -7.18 0.64
N PHE A 116 9.56 -6.57 0.59
CA PHE A 116 8.28 -7.17 0.92
C PHE A 116 7.58 -7.60 -0.36
N ILE A 117 7.34 -8.90 -0.51
CA ILE A 117 6.90 -9.48 -1.77
C ILE A 117 5.66 -10.37 -1.59
N ASP A 118 4.67 -10.20 -2.44
CA ASP A 118 3.53 -11.12 -2.51
C ASP A 118 3.94 -12.47 -3.10
N LEU A 119 3.21 -13.52 -2.74
CA LEU A 119 3.41 -14.89 -3.22
C LEU A 119 3.59 -14.98 -4.74
N SER A 120 2.82 -14.18 -5.50
CA SER A 120 2.88 -14.13 -6.95
C SER A 120 4.24 -13.73 -7.54
N PHE A 121 5.11 -13.12 -6.74
CA PHE A 121 6.37 -12.55 -7.20
C PHE A 121 7.61 -13.25 -6.62
N VAL A 122 7.44 -14.33 -5.86
CA VAL A 122 8.55 -15.05 -5.22
C VAL A 122 9.52 -15.58 -6.28
N GLU A 123 9.02 -16.32 -7.28
CA GLU A 123 9.87 -16.87 -8.35
C GLU A 123 10.60 -15.77 -9.15
N LEU A 124 9.92 -14.64 -9.41
CA LEU A 124 10.53 -13.49 -10.06
C LEU A 124 11.71 -12.96 -9.25
N VAL A 125 11.52 -12.73 -7.94
CA VAL A 125 12.57 -12.20 -7.06
C VAL A 125 13.69 -13.21 -6.86
N GLU A 126 13.40 -14.52 -6.80
CA GLU A 126 14.42 -15.58 -6.80
C GLU A 126 15.37 -15.45 -8.01
N SER A 127 14.81 -15.19 -9.19
CA SER A 127 15.62 -15.04 -10.40
C SER A 127 16.52 -13.80 -10.37
N LEU A 128 16.17 -12.78 -9.57
CA LEU A 128 16.91 -11.51 -9.48
C LEU A 128 17.88 -11.47 -8.30
N GLN A 129 17.72 -12.31 -7.26
CA GLN A 129 18.39 -12.13 -5.98
C GLN A 129 19.91 -12.04 -6.09
N GLY A 130 20.53 -12.76 -7.03
CA GLY A 130 21.97 -12.72 -7.27
C GLY A 130 22.51 -11.35 -7.73
N GLU A 131 21.66 -10.51 -8.27
CA GLU A 131 21.98 -9.17 -8.74
C GLU A 131 21.54 -8.06 -7.78
N LEU A 132 20.76 -8.39 -6.73
CA LEU A 132 20.26 -7.44 -5.75
C LEU A 132 21.34 -7.11 -4.72
N LYS A 133 21.88 -5.88 -4.82
CA LYS A 133 22.96 -5.40 -3.95
C LYS A 133 22.36 -4.67 -2.74
N GLY A 134 22.78 -5.08 -1.54
CA GLY A 134 22.39 -4.38 -0.31
C GLY A 134 21.05 -4.82 0.30
N VAL A 135 20.26 -5.66 -0.35
CA VAL A 135 19.06 -6.27 0.22
C VAL A 135 19.46 -7.27 1.31
N LYS A 136 19.05 -7.00 2.54
CA LYS A 136 19.40 -7.81 3.72
C LYS A 136 18.50 -9.03 3.91
N GLY A 137 17.29 -8.98 3.39
CA GLY A 137 16.31 -10.06 3.49
C GLY A 137 15.02 -9.79 2.74
N PHE A 138 14.21 -10.82 2.65
CA PHE A 138 12.95 -10.85 1.94
C PHE A 138 11.82 -11.20 2.90
N VAL A 139 10.75 -10.42 2.90
CA VAL A 139 9.55 -10.68 3.70
C VAL A 139 8.44 -11.09 2.74
N ILE A 140 7.98 -12.33 2.85
CA ILE A 140 6.86 -12.82 2.06
C ILE A 140 5.55 -12.36 2.74
N LEU A 141 4.71 -11.65 2.00
CA LEU A 141 3.44 -11.09 2.48
C LEU A 141 2.36 -12.19 2.57
N THR A 142 2.57 -13.13 3.48
CA THR A 142 1.70 -14.29 3.70
C THR A 142 1.73 -14.73 5.16
N ASP A 143 0.92 -15.75 5.47
CA ASP A 143 0.94 -16.47 6.74
C ASP A 143 1.83 -17.73 6.68
N ARG A 144 1.98 -18.39 7.83
CA ARG A 144 2.82 -19.59 7.97
C ARG A 144 2.35 -20.76 7.11
N GLU A 145 1.04 -20.93 6.98
CA GLU A 145 0.45 -22.07 6.28
C GLU A 145 0.68 -21.97 4.77
N ASN A 146 0.73 -20.75 4.26
CA ASN A 146 0.89 -20.45 2.84
C ASN A 146 2.34 -20.06 2.47
N MET A 147 3.29 -20.19 3.41
CA MET A 147 4.69 -19.89 3.16
C MET A 147 5.26 -20.84 2.08
N PRO A 148 5.76 -20.34 0.94
CA PRO A 148 6.28 -21.21 -0.11
C PRO A 148 7.66 -21.78 0.27
N ASP A 149 8.00 -22.93 -0.29
CA ASP A 149 9.38 -23.35 -0.36
C ASP A 149 10.13 -22.42 -1.33
N THR A 150 11.14 -21.72 -0.85
CA THR A 150 11.84 -20.67 -1.61
C THR A 150 13.34 -20.72 -1.45
N LYS A 151 14.06 -20.33 -2.51
CA LYS A 151 15.52 -20.18 -2.53
C LYS A 151 16.01 -18.80 -2.10
N LEU A 152 15.11 -17.89 -1.76
CA LEU A 152 15.48 -16.57 -1.28
C LEU A 152 16.21 -16.67 0.05
N ALA A 153 17.34 -15.98 0.16
CA ALA A 153 18.12 -15.94 1.39
C ALA A 153 17.45 -15.04 2.45
N ASN A 154 17.56 -15.40 3.72
CA ASN A 154 17.03 -14.59 4.84
C ASN A 154 15.53 -14.24 4.66
N THR A 155 14.73 -15.25 4.34
CA THR A 155 13.29 -15.10 4.12
C THR A 155 12.54 -15.11 5.45
N ILE A 156 11.58 -14.22 5.59
CA ILE A 156 10.72 -14.04 6.76
C ILE A 156 9.26 -14.07 6.31
N CYS A 157 8.41 -14.76 7.06
CA CYS A 157 6.95 -14.71 6.90
C CYS A 157 6.40 -13.41 7.52
N TYR A 158 5.55 -12.67 6.80
CA TYR A 158 5.01 -11.40 7.29
C TYR A 158 4.21 -11.55 8.58
N GLU A 159 3.29 -12.50 8.65
CA GLU A 159 2.47 -12.70 9.85
C GLU A 159 3.32 -13.14 11.05
N GLU A 160 4.38 -13.94 10.84
CA GLU A 160 5.32 -14.28 11.91
C GLU A 160 6.17 -13.07 12.34
N LEU A 161 6.57 -12.22 11.39
CA LEU A 161 7.35 -11.01 11.67
C LEU A 161 6.64 -10.08 12.66
N ILE A 162 5.32 -9.99 12.56
CA ILE A 162 4.53 -9.08 13.40
C ILE A 162 3.79 -9.75 14.56
N SER A 163 3.72 -11.10 14.61
CA SER A 163 2.86 -11.84 15.55
C SER A 163 3.12 -11.46 17.01
N ASP A 164 4.38 -11.47 17.41
CA ASP A 164 4.81 -11.28 18.81
C ASP A 164 5.14 -9.82 19.13
N GLU A 165 4.90 -8.91 18.19
CA GLU A 165 5.18 -7.50 18.39
C GLU A 165 4.06 -6.81 19.17
N SER A 166 4.46 -5.80 19.94
CA SER A 166 3.51 -4.96 20.70
C SER A 166 2.62 -4.16 19.76
N GLU A 167 1.34 -4.02 20.14
CA GLU A 167 0.41 -3.07 19.51
C GLU A 167 0.69 -1.62 19.96
N ASP A 168 1.51 -1.45 21.00
CA ASP A 168 1.96 -0.14 21.46
C ASP A 168 3.24 0.25 20.75
N PHE A 169 3.17 1.36 20.03
CA PHE A 169 4.30 1.99 19.36
C PHE A 169 4.10 3.50 19.37
N GLN A 170 5.08 4.22 19.87
CA GLN A 170 5.06 5.67 19.83
C GLN A 170 5.72 6.15 18.53
N TRP A 171 4.90 6.69 17.63
CA TRP A 171 5.39 7.21 16.35
C TRP A 171 6.37 8.37 16.60
N PRO A 172 7.56 8.33 16.00
CA PRO A 172 8.53 9.42 16.11
C PRO A 172 8.03 10.68 15.40
N GLU A 173 8.33 11.82 15.99
CA GLU A 173 8.15 13.12 15.33
C GLU A 173 9.39 13.49 14.52
N PHE A 174 9.19 13.99 13.32
CA PHE A 174 10.24 14.49 12.41
C PHE A 174 9.67 15.50 11.42
N ASP A 175 10.53 16.15 10.66
CA ASP A 175 10.15 17.15 9.65
C ASP A 175 9.19 16.52 8.61
N GLU A 176 8.04 17.14 8.38
CA GLU A 176 7.02 16.73 7.40
C GLU A 176 7.53 16.69 5.96
N ASN A 177 8.66 17.34 5.66
CA ASN A 177 9.33 17.27 4.37
C ASN A 177 10.20 16.02 4.19
N THR A 178 10.33 15.18 5.24
CA THR A 178 10.98 13.86 5.14
C THR A 178 10.29 13.03 4.07
N ALA A 179 11.08 12.28 3.28
CA ALA A 179 10.55 11.37 2.28
C ALA A 179 9.71 10.26 2.93
N SER A 180 8.59 9.92 2.34
CA SER A 180 7.66 8.88 2.81
C SER A 180 7.50 7.74 1.83
N SER A 181 7.52 8.05 0.54
CA SER A 181 7.40 7.04 -0.51
C SER A 181 8.22 7.41 -1.74
N LEU A 182 8.58 6.39 -2.50
CA LEU A 182 9.36 6.46 -3.73
C LEU A 182 8.65 5.65 -4.81
N CYS A 183 8.33 6.31 -5.92
CA CYS A 183 7.77 5.65 -7.10
C CYS A 183 8.67 5.90 -8.31
N TYR A 184 8.93 4.85 -9.09
CA TYR A 184 9.69 5.00 -10.34
C TYR A 184 8.77 5.17 -11.53
N THR A 185 9.15 6.06 -12.45
CA THR A 185 8.51 6.18 -13.75
C THR A 185 9.02 5.07 -14.67
N SER A 186 8.19 4.60 -15.60
CA SER A 186 8.56 3.55 -16.56
C SER A 186 9.64 3.97 -17.57
N GLY A 187 10.04 5.25 -17.59
CA GLY A 187 11.09 5.80 -18.46
C GLY A 187 10.91 5.42 -19.94
N THR A 188 10.40 6.31 -20.76
CA THR A 188 10.30 6.08 -22.21
C THR A 188 11.67 6.17 -22.91
N THR A 189 12.65 6.80 -22.26
CA THR A 189 14.01 6.99 -22.75
C THR A 189 15.02 6.89 -21.62
N GLY A 190 15.70 5.74 -21.50
CA GLY A 190 16.74 5.51 -20.48
C GLY A 190 16.22 4.83 -19.21
N ASN A 191 17.03 4.88 -18.16
CA ASN A 191 16.71 4.23 -16.88
C ASN A 191 15.49 4.86 -16.20
N PRO A 192 14.68 4.07 -15.48
CA PRO A 192 13.59 4.59 -14.65
C PRO A 192 14.06 5.68 -13.69
N LYS A 193 13.24 6.73 -13.50
CA LYS A 193 13.54 7.85 -12.60
C LYS A 193 12.68 7.75 -11.36
N GLY A 194 13.33 7.83 -10.20
CA GLY A 194 12.64 7.84 -8.91
C GLY A 194 12.03 9.20 -8.58
N VAL A 195 10.79 9.21 -8.12
CA VAL A 195 10.08 10.39 -7.62
C VAL A 195 9.82 10.18 -6.14
N LEU A 196 10.45 11.01 -5.30
CA LEU A 196 10.27 11.00 -3.85
C LEU A 196 9.09 11.89 -3.46
N TYR A 197 8.18 11.34 -2.66
CA TYR A 197 7.09 12.08 -2.05
C TYR A 197 7.39 12.30 -0.57
N SER A 198 7.20 13.52 -0.07
CA SER A 198 7.29 13.80 1.36
C SER A 198 5.99 13.43 2.08
N HIS A 199 6.05 13.32 3.42
CA HIS A 199 4.85 13.19 4.25
C HIS A 199 3.86 14.32 3.96
N ARG A 200 4.36 15.58 3.96
CA ARG A 200 3.58 16.77 3.64
C ARG A 200 2.89 16.68 2.30
N SER A 201 3.63 16.36 1.23
CA SER A 201 3.05 16.30 -0.12
C SER A 201 1.99 15.22 -0.24
N THR A 202 2.19 14.07 0.42
CA THR A 202 1.25 12.94 0.45
C THR A 202 -0.05 13.32 1.15
N ILE A 203 0.03 13.97 2.33
CA ILE A 203 -1.17 14.40 3.08
C ILE A 203 -1.94 15.48 2.33
N LEU A 204 -1.26 16.49 1.79
CA LEU A 204 -1.91 17.53 0.99
C LEU A 204 -2.57 16.97 -0.27
N HIS A 205 -1.92 15.99 -0.93
CA HIS A 205 -2.51 15.30 -2.07
C HIS A 205 -3.76 14.51 -1.66
N ALA A 206 -3.70 13.74 -0.56
CA ALA A 206 -4.85 12.98 -0.04
C ALA A 206 -6.03 13.90 0.27
N TRP A 207 -5.77 15.09 0.81
CA TRP A 207 -6.80 16.09 1.04
C TRP A 207 -7.40 16.61 -0.28
N ILE A 208 -6.55 16.99 -1.23
CA ILE A 208 -7.01 17.54 -2.52
C ILE A 208 -7.83 16.50 -3.30
N VAL A 209 -7.34 15.24 -3.38
CA VAL A 209 -8.06 14.18 -4.09
C VAL A 209 -9.43 13.90 -3.49
N SER A 210 -9.58 14.10 -2.18
CA SER A 210 -10.86 13.93 -1.48
C SER A 210 -11.82 15.10 -1.62
N SER A 211 -11.39 16.20 -2.23
CA SER A 211 -12.23 17.39 -2.38
C SER A 211 -13.48 17.11 -3.23
N GLY A 212 -14.52 17.95 -3.04
CA GLY A 212 -15.78 17.85 -3.77
C GLY A 212 -15.67 17.96 -5.29
N ASN A 213 -14.57 18.52 -5.80
CA ASN A 213 -14.30 18.70 -7.23
C ASN A 213 -13.45 17.57 -7.85
N VAL A 214 -12.96 16.60 -7.04
CA VAL A 214 -12.16 15.47 -7.51
C VAL A 214 -12.89 14.17 -7.20
N ALA A 215 -12.52 13.43 -6.15
CA ALA A 215 -13.08 12.12 -5.85
C ALA A 215 -14.22 12.15 -4.80
N LYS A 216 -14.43 13.26 -4.11
CA LYS A 216 -15.49 13.45 -3.09
C LYS A 216 -15.43 12.40 -1.96
N VAL A 217 -14.25 11.97 -1.56
CA VAL A 217 -14.09 10.96 -0.50
C VAL A 217 -14.61 11.49 0.83
N SER A 218 -15.40 10.68 1.51
CA SER A 218 -15.98 10.96 2.83
C SER A 218 -16.11 9.69 3.65
N SER A 219 -16.52 9.79 4.90
CA SER A 219 -16.76 8.63 5.78
C SER A 219 -17.94 7.75 5.33
N SER A 220 -18.75 8.18 4.39
CA SER A 220 -19.81 7.36 3.78
C SER A 220 -19.37 6.67 2.49
N SER A 221 -18.15 6.94 2.00
CA SER A 221 -17.66 6.37 0.75
C SER A 221 -17.21 4.92 0.93
N CYS A 222 -17.46 4.10 -0.11
CA CYS A 222 -16.91 2.78 -0.28
C CYS A 222 -16.07 2.76 -1.56
N ILE A 223 -14.76 2.56 -1.45
CA ILE A 223 -13.82 2.77 -2.55
C ILE A 223 -13.18 1.44 -2.96
N LEU A 224 -13.28 1.10 -4.26
CA LEU A 224 -12.56 0.00 -4.88
C LEU A 224 -11.45 0.55 -5.80
N PRO A 225 -10.20 0.67 -5.31
CA PRO A 225 -9.08 1.12 -6.11
C PRO A 225 -8.54 -0.04 -6.96
N VAL A 226 -8.92 -0.09 -8.23
CA VAL A 226 -8.32 -1.01 -9.23
C VAL A 226 -6.97 -0.47 -9.72
N VAL A 227 -6.76 0.86 -9.60
CA VAL A 227 -5.43 1.47 -9.80
C VAL A 227 -4.43 0.86 -8.80
N PRO A 228 -3.27 0.39 -9.29
CA PRO A 228 -2.37 -0.37 -8.42
C PRO A 228 -1.65 0.51 -7.39
N MET A 229 -1.53 -0.01 -6.17
CA MET A 229 -0.75 0.63 -5.11
C MET A 229 0.74 0.69 -5.46
N PHE A 230 1.26 -0.23 -6.24
CA PHE A 230 2.63 -0.19 -6.72
C PHE A 230 2.90 0.89 -7.79
N HIS A 231 1.89 1.66 -8.19
CA HIS A 231 2.04 2.75 -9.16
C HIS A 231 1.36 4.02 -8.62
N VAL A 232 2.18 5.06 -8.41
CA VAL A 232 1.73 6.38 -7.88
C VAL A 232 0.83 6.24 -6.63
N ASN A 233 1.15 5.22 -5.80
CA ASN A 233 0.44 4.92 -4.54
C ASN A 233 -1.09 4.85 -4.69
N ALA A 234 -1.58 4.21 -5.77
CA ALA A 234 -3.01 4.16 -6.11
C ALA A 234 -3.66 5.56 -6.06
N TRP A 235 -2.98 6.58 -6.61
CA TRP A 235 -3.43 7.98 -6.61
C TRP A 235 -3.74 8.54 -5.21
N GLY A 236 -3.04 8.03 -4.18
CA GLY A 236 -3.18 8.47 -2.80
C GLY A 236 -4.41 7.95 -2.06
N ILE A 237 -5.19 7.06 -2.67
CA ILE A 237 -6.43 6.53 -2.08
C ILE A 237 -6.22 5.83 -0.73
N PRO A 238 -5.17 5.03 -0.48
CA PRO A 238 -4.95 4.46 0.85
C PRO A 238 -4.85 5.52 1.95
N TYR A 239 -4.22 6.65 1.66
CA TYR A 239 -4.09 7.76 2.60
C TYR A 239 -5.40 8.56 2.73
N ALA A 240 -6.08 8.80 1.61
CA ALA A 240 -7.38 9.47 1.59
C ALA A 240 -8.44 8.67 2.36
N GLY A 241 -8.46 7.34 2.19
CA GLY A 241 -9.34 6.45 2.93
C GLY A 241 -9.16 6.57 4.44
N ALA A 242 -7.90 6.52 4.91
CA ALA A 242 -7.60 6.68 6.33
C ALA A 242 -7.92 8.09 6.85
N MET A 243 -7.66 9.14 6.06
CA MET A 243 -7.93 10.54 6.42
C MET A 243 -9.42 10.81 6.64
N PHE A 244 -10.29 10.21 5.85
CA PHE A 244 -11.73 10.49 5.85
C PHE A 244 -12.58 9.32 6.38
N GLY A 245 -11.96 8.20 6.76
CA GLY A 245 -12.68 7.03 7.26
C GLY A 245 -13.55 6.36 6.19
N ALA A 246 -13.11 6.34 4.93
CA ALA A 246 -13.82 5.64 3.87
C ALA A 246 -13.58 4.13 3.97
N LYS A 247 -14.62 3.31 3.66
CA LYS A 247 -14.45 1.87 3.48
C LYS A 247 -13.56 1.62 2.26
N LEU A 248 -12.51 0.81 2.41
CA LEU A 248 -11.61 0.41 1.34
C LEU A 248 -11.84 -1.04 0.95
N VAL A 249 -11.88 -1.31 -0.36
CA VAL A 249 -12.05 -2.67 -0.90
C VAL A 249 -10.87 -2.96 -1.84
N PHE A 250 -9.91 -3.72 -1.37
CA PHE A 250 -8.71 -4.06 -2.15
C PHE A 250 -8.94 -5.33 -2.99
N PRO A 251 -8.78 -5.26 -4.33
CA PRO A 251 -9.08 -6.37 -5.22
C PRO A 251 -8.04 -7.49 -5.20
N GLY A 252 -6.87 -7.29 -4.60
CA GLY A 252 -5.77 -8.25 -4.66
C GLY A 252 -5.23 -8.46 -6.09
N PRO A 253 -4.77 -9.67 -6.42
CA PRO A 253 -4.24 -10.01 -7.73
C PRO A 253 -5.31 -10.24 -8.81
N ALA A 254 -6.56 -10.54 -8.42
CA ALA A 254 -7.62 -10.94 -9.31
C ALA A 254 -8.35 -9.72 -9.89
N LEU A 255 -7.82 -9.21 -11.01
CA LEU A 255 -8.32 -8.01 -11.69
C LEU A 255 -9.13 -8.32 -12.96
N ASP A 256 -9.53 -9.57 -13.15
CA ASP A 256 -10.44 -9.96 -14.23
C ASP A 256 -11.89 -9.52 -13.95
N GLY A 257 -12.71 -9.50 -15.01
CA GLY A 257 -14.06 -8.98 -14.94
C GLY A 257 -14.97 -9.70 -13.94
N ALA A 258 -14.85 -11.02 -13.82
CA ALA A 258 -15.69 -11.80 -12.91
C ALA A 258 -15.32 -11.53 -11.44
N SER A 259 -14.02 -11.51 -11.15
CA SER A 259 -13.48 -11.23 -9.82
C SER A 259 -13.78 -9.81 -9.33
N LEU A 260 -13.69 -8.83 -10.23
CA LEU A 260 -14.05 -7.45 -9.90
C LEU A 260 -15.56 -7.30 -9.72
N PHE A 261 -16.36 -7.96 -10.56
CA PHE A 261 -17.82 -7.91 -10.45
C PHE A 261 -18.29 -8.50 -9.11
N GLU A 262 -17.69 -9.59 -8.65
CA GLU A 262 -17.99 -10.18 -7.34
C GLU A 262 -17.78 -9.16 -6.19
N LEU A 263 -16.66 -8.44 -6.20
CA LEU A 263 -16.40 -7.40 -5.20
C LEU A 263 -17.38 -6.23 -5.33
N ILE A 264 -17.69 -5.81 -6.55
CA ILE A 264 -18.66 -4.73 -6.79
C ILE A 264 -20.04 -5.14 -6.29
N ASP A 265 -20.45 -6.38 -6.57
CA ASP A 265 -21.78 -6.85 -6.17
C ASP A 265 -21.90 -7.06 -4.66
N ASN A 266 -20.86 -7.56 -4.01
CA ASN A 266 -20.86 -7.82 -2.57
C ASN A 266 -20.65 -6.53 -1.74
N GLU A 267 -19.72 -5.66 -2.13
CA GLU A 267 -19.31 -4.52 -1.34
C GLU A 267 -19.99 -3.20 -1.74
N LYS A 268 -20.64 -3.14 -2.93
CA LYS A 268 -21.37 -1.99 -3.45
C LYS A 268 -20.56 -0.68 -3.40
N PRO A 269 -19.33 -0.66 -3.94
CA PRO A 269 -18.53 0.56 -3.92
C PRO A 269 -19.24 1.68 -4.71
N ASP A 270 -19.23 2.89 -4.15
CA ASP A 270 -19.70 4.11 -4.79
C ASP A 270 -18.60 4.81 -5.59
N LEU A 271 -17.34 4.45 -5.37
CA LEU A 271 -16.20 4.97 -6.09
C LEU A 271 -15.29 3.83 -6.59
N LEU A 272 -15.21 3.69 -7.92
CA LEU A 272 -14.26 2.79 -8.58
C LEU A 272 -13.17 3.63 -9.25
N MET A 273 -11.91 3.29 -8.98
CA MET A 273 -10.78 3.97 -9.57
C MET A 273 -9.95 2.98 -10.40
N GLY A 274 -10.00 3.13 -11.71
CA GLY A 274 -9.33 2.22 -12.63
C GLY A 274 -8.75 2.96 -13.83
N VAL A 275 -7.75 2.35 -14.48
CA VAL A 275 -7.30 2.79 -15.79
C VAL A 275 -8.25 2.27 -16.87
N PRO A 276 -8.38 2.95 -18.05
CA PRO A 276 -9.34 2.56 -19.08
C PRO A 276 -9.27 1.09 -19.50
N THR A 277 -8.08 0.50 -19.55
CA THR A 277 -7.88 -0.91 -19.87
C THR A 277 -8.51 -1.85 -18.85
N ALA A 278 -8.47 -1.54 -17.55
CA ALA A 278 -9.12 -2.34 -16.53
C ALA A 278 -10.65 -2.26 -16.66
N VAL A 279 -11.19 -1.09 -16.98
CA VAL A 279 -12.64 -0.88 -17.20
C VAL A 279 -13.13 -1.64 -18.44
N SER A 280 -12.35 -1.69 -19.51
CA SER A 280 -12.75 -2.38 -20.76
C SER A 280 -12.78 -3.90 -20.62
N TYR A 281 -12.03 -4.48 -19.69
CA TYR A 281 -12.05 -5.91 -19.39
C TYR A 281 -13.10 -6.32 -18.33
N THR A 282 -13.70 -5.33 -17.64
CA THR A 282 -14.78 -5.57 -16.71
C THR A 282 -16.09 -5.38 -17.48
N PRO A 283 -16.81 -6.44 -17.89
CA PRO A 283 -18.14 -6.28 -18.44
C PRO A 283 -19.03 -5.83 -17.26
N LEU A 284 -19.06 -4.53 -17.04
CA LEU A 284 -20.13 -3.92 -16.28
C LEU A 284 -21.40 -4.28 -17.09
N ARG A 285 -22.13 -5.31 -16.65
CA ARG A 285 -23.54 -5.39 -16.97
C ARG A 285 -24.13 -4.16 -16.31
N ALA A 286 -24.12 -3.05 -17.06
CA ALA A 286 -25.09 -2.02 -16.82
C ALA A 286 -26.41 -2.77 -16.64
N HIS A 287 -27.13 -2.49 -15.58
CA HIS A 287 -28.54 -2.86 -15.55
C HIS A 287 -29.08 -2.35 -16.88
N GLU A 288 -29.33 -3.28 -17.80
CA GLU A 288 -30.15 -2.97 -18.95
C GLU A 288 -31.47 -2.50 -18.34
N THR A 289 -31.62 -1.21 -18.22
CA THR A 289 -32.94 -0.64 -18.19
C THR A 289 -33.50 -1.03 -19.55
N ASN A 290 -34.29 -2.09 -19.57
CA ASN A 290 -35.20 -2.37 -20.65
C ASN A 290 -36.09 -1.13 -20.78
N VAL A 291 -35.66 -0.18 -21.58
CA VAL A 291 -36.53 0.83 -22.16
C VAL A 291 -36.96 0.19 -23.48
N ASP A 292 -38.01 -0.60 -23.41
CA ASP A 292 -38.82 -0.91 -24.58
C ASP A 292 -39.34 0.42 -25.14
N LEU A 293 -38.73 0.87 -26.24
CA LEU A 293 -39.28 1.93 -27.08
C LEU A 293 -40.16 1.29 -28.16
#